data_f300611553f359506229b50b39c9e06f
#
_entry.id   f300611553f359506229b50b39c9e06f
#
_cell.length_a   1.000
_cell.length_b   1.000
_cell.length_c   1.000
_cell.angle_alpha   90.00
_cell.angle_beta   90.00
_cell.angle_gamma   90.00
#
_symmetry.space_group_name_H-M   'P 1'
#
loop_
_entity.id
_entity.type
_entity.pdbx_description
1 polymer ?
#
loop_
_entity_poly.entity_id
_entity_poly.type
_entity_poly.pdbx_seq_one_letter_code
_entity_poly.pdbx_strand_id
1 'polypeptide(L)'
;LLIGLVYYLGANGTPWLTVNMGWALRRPLISGIMVGLILGDPVKGCIVGAAINVTYLAQITAGGAQTMDEGLAGTVGTALAIISNTSAGVAVTLAVPISLLGNLLWMVYMTGDIFIVHRMDKVAASGDIKKIIFYNIVPSQIFKCIIYTIPVAIVVFSGSGAVTNMLNALQGTPVIDVLSTIGTILPALGIAMNFKAILSNTGAKAYLYMLLGFILSIYLTLPMVVIGVVAVILALLQKDDNVQAV
;
A
#
# COMPACT_ATOMS: atom_id res chain seq x y z
N LEU A 1 -9.23 2.40 19.03
CA LEU A 1 -9.87 3.32 18.08
C LEU A 1 -8.88 4.31 17.48
N LEU A 2 -8.08 5.05 18.27
CA LEU A 2 -7.12 6.04 17.74
C LEU A 2 -6.15 5.44 16.72
N ILE A 3 -5.64 4.23 16.94
CA ILE A 3 -4.76 3.52 15.99
C ILE A 3 -5.49 3.23 14.68
N GLY A 4 -6.76 2.82 14.75
CA GLY A 4 -7.59 2.63 13.56
C GLY A 4 -7.82 3.93 12.79
N LEU A 5 -7.95 5.07 13.49
CA LEU A 5 -8.04 6.38 12.85
C LEU A 5 -6.73 6.78 12.15
N VAL A 6 -5.58 6.46 12.73
CA VAL A 6 -4.28 6.68 12.05
C VAL A 6 -4.23 5.90 10.74
N TYR A 7 -4.66 4.64 10.74
CA TYR A 7 -4.73 3.83 9.53
C TYR A 7 -5.72 4.39 8.51
N TYR A 8 -6.92 4.79 8.94
CA TYR A 8 -7.92 5.42 8.08
C TYR A 8 -7.39 6.71 7.43
N LEU A 9 -6.72 7.58 8.20
CA LEU A 9 -6.16 8.83 7.69
C LEU A 9 -5.01 8.58 6.69
N GLY A 10 -4.22 7.53 6.89
CA GLY A 10 -3.18 7.10 5.95
C GLY A 10 -3.73 6.43 4.68
N ALA A 11 -5.00 6.03 4.67
CA ALA A 11 -5.62 5.44 3.49
C ALA A 11 -5.88 6.52 2.42
N ASN A 12 -5.57 6.19 1.16
CA ASN A 12 -5.71 7.11 0.04
C ASN A 12 -7.12 7.71 -0.08
N GLY A 13 -7.19 8.99 -0.42
CA GLY A 13 -8.44 9.67 -0.75
C GLY A 13 -9.25 10.16 0.46
N THR A 14 -8.60 10.46 1.59
CA THR A 14 -9.25 11.21 2.67
C THR A 14 -9.23 12.71 2.36
N PRO A 15 -10.36 13.44 2.47
CA PRO A 15 -10.41 14.88 2.20
C PRO A 15 -9.78 15.73 3.31
N TRP A 16 -9.46 15.11 4.46
CA TRP A 16 -8.94 15.79 5.65
C TRP A 16 -7.43 16.07 5.58
N LEU A 17 -6.72 15.32 4.75
CA LEU A 17 -5.27 15.45 4.57
C LEU A 17 -4.96 15.69 3.09
N THR A 18 -3.88 16.44 2.84
CA THR A 18 -3.34 16.51 1.49
C THR A 18 -2.87 15.12 1.04
N VAL A 19 -2.85 14.88 -0.26
CA VAL A 19 -2.42 13.59 -0.82
C VAL A 19 -1.05 13.19 -0.28
N ASN A 20 -0.12 14.13 -0.20
CA ASN A 20 1.25 13.87 0.29
C ASN A 20 1.27 13.50 1.79
N MET A 21 0.45 14.14 2.62
CA MET A 21 0.36 13.82 4.05
C MET A 21 -0.28 12.44 4.27
N GLY A 22 -1.31 12.09 3.50
CA GLY A 22 -1.90 10.75 3.54
C GLY A 22 -0.89 9.67 3.14
N TRP A 23 -0.14 9.89 2.07
CA TRP A 23 0.93 8.99 1.65
C TRP A 23 2.05 8.86 2.70
N ALA A 24 2.45 9.96 3.32
CA ALA A 24 3.45 9.93 4.38
C ALA A 24 2.96 9.12 5.58
N LEU A 25 1.71 9.35 6.00
CA LEU A 25 1.10 8.64 7.14
C LEU A 25 0.90 7.14 6.88
N ARG A 26 0.76 6.75 5.61
CA ARG A 26 0.68 5.35 5.20
C ARG A 26 2.01 4.61 5.37
N ARG A 27 3.16 5.31 5.29
CA ARG A 27 4.47 4.68 5.45
C ARG A 27 4.64 4.11 6.86
N PRO A 28 5.08 2.84 7.01
CA PRO A 28 5.22 2.18 8.31
C PRO A 28 6.07 2.93 9.31
N LEU A 29 7.10 3.66 8.85
CA LEU A 29 7.92 4.51 9.72
C LEU A 29 7.08 5.59 10.40
N ILE A 30 6.27 6.33 9.65
CA ILE A 30 5.49 7.45 10.18
C ILE A 30 4.29 6.94 10.98
N SER A 31 3.55 5.98 10.44
CA SER A 31 2.44 5.36 11.17
C SER A 31 2.92 4.66 12.45
N GLY A 32 4.12 4.05 12.43
CA GLY A 32 4.72 3.45 13.61
C GLY A 32 5.05 4.46 14.71
N ILE A 33 5.60 5.63 14.36
CA ILE A 33 5.82 6.73 15.31
C ILE A 33 4.49 7.21 15.91
N MET A 34 3.46 7.41 15.08
CA MET A 34 2.14 7.86 15.54
C MET A 34 1.50 6.83 16.50
N VAL A 35 1.60 5.55 16.17
CA VAL A 35 1.14 4.46 17.04
C VAL A 35 1.93 4.42 18.35
N GLY A 36 3.25 4.61 18.28
CA GLY A 36 4.13 4.69 19.45
C GLY A 36 3.74 5.84 20.38
N LEU A 37 3.43 7.03 19.83
CA LEU A 37 2.93 8.18 20.60
C LEU A 37 1.60 7.87 21.29
N ILE A 38 0.68 7.18 20.59
CA ILE A 38 -0.62 6.80 21.15
C ILE A 38 -0.47 5.80 22.29
N LEU A 39 0.47 4.87 22.19
CA LEU A 39 0.72 3.80 23.18
C LEU A 39 1.74 4.19 24.26
N GLY A 40 2.34 5.38 24.19
CA GLY A 40 3.28 5.90 25.18
C GLY A 40 4.75 5.44 25.00
N ASP A 41 5.08 4.79 23.90
CA ASP A 41 6.46 4.36 23.57
C ASP A 41 6.83 4.77 22.12
N PRO A 42 7.10 6.06 21.88
CA PRO A 42 7.44 6.56 20.54
C PRO A 42 8.79 6.04 20.03
N VAL A 43 9.74 5.72 20.92
CA VAL A 43 11.04 5.19 20.54
C VAL A 43 10.89 3.80 19.95
N LYS A 44 10.18 2.92 20.64
CA LYS A 44 9.87 1.58 20.14
C LYS A 44 9.01 1.64 18.87
N GLY A 45 8.04 2.57 18.82
CA GLY A 45 7.24 2.83 17.63
C GLY A 45 8.07 3.20 16.42
N CYS A 46 9.08 4.06 16.59
CA CYS A 46 10.02 4.43 15.54
C CYS A 46 10.89 3.25 15.08
N ILE A 47 11.47 2.50 16.03
CA ILE A 47 12.35 1.36 15.73
C ILE A 47 11.58 0.26 14.97
N VAL A 48 10.40 -0.10 15.44
CA VAL A 48 9.57 -1.13 14.82
C VAL A 48 9.01 -0.64 13.48
N GLY A 49 8.52 0.59 13.44
CA GLY A 49 8.02 1.20 12.20
C GLY A 49 9.10 1.29 11.12
N ALA A 50 10.34 1.64 11.48
CA ALA A 50 11.48 1.65 10.56
C ALA A 50 11.79 0.25 10.02
N ALA A 51 11.83 -0.77 10.90
CA ALA A 51 12.11 -2.14 10.50
C ALA A 51 11.05 -2.68 9.53
N ILE A 52 9.75 -2.43 9.80
CA ILE A 52 8.67 -2.78 8.89
C ILE A 52 8.79 -1.98 7.59
N ASN A 53 9.10 -0.68 7.64
CA ASN A 53 9.19 0.18 6.47
C ASN A 53 10.24 -0.31 5.46
N VAL A 54 11.37 -0.84 5.93
CA VAL A 54 12.41 -1.41 5.05
C VAL A 54 11.85 -2.53 4.17
N THR A 55 10.96 -3.36 4.70
CA THR A 55 10.32 -4.45 3.94
C THR A 55 9.47 -3.95 2.77
N TYR A 56 8.90 -2.74 2.89
CA TYR A 56 7.99 -2.16 1.91
C TYR A 56 8.62 -1.05 1.06
N LEU A 57 9.92 -0.76 1.21
CA LEU A 57 10.60 0.31 0.44
C LEU A 57 10.50 0.13 -1.07
N ALA A 58 10.59 -1.11 -1.54
CA ALA A 58 10.52 -1.45 -2.96
C ALA A 58 9.09 -1.64 -3.48
N GLN A 59 8.09 -1.48 -2.63
CA GLN A 59 6.70 -1.67 -3.03
C GLN A 59 6.22 -0.50 -3.90
N ILE A 60 5.93 -0.80 -5.14
CA ILE A 60 5.36 0.15 -6.09
C ILE A 60 3.92 -0.29 -6.39
N THR A 61 2.96 0.58 -6.13
CA THR A 61 1.55 0.36 -6.46
C THR A 61 1.34 0.68 -7.94
N ALA A 62 1.70 -0.26 -8.81
CA ALA A 62 1.60 -0.09 -10.24
C ALA A 62 0.15 -0.31 -10.70
N GLY A 63 -0.38 0.63 -11.48
CA GLY A 63 -1.73 0.51 -12.05
C GLY A 63 -2.87 0.46 -11.04
N GLY A 64 -2.65 0.91 -9.80
CA GLY A 64 -3.66 0.86 -8.73
C GLY A 64 -3.83 -0.52 -8.09
N ALA A 65 -3.07 -1.53 -8.51
CA ALA A 65 -3.09 -2.86 -7.89
C ALA A 65 -2.29 -2.82 -6.58
N GLN A 66 -3.01 -2.73 -5.47
CA GLN A 66 -2.42 -2.82 -4.15
C GLN A 66 -2.16 -4.29 -3.82
N THR A 67 -0.90 -4.67 -3.71
CA THR A 67 -0.49 -6.06 -3.45
C THR A 67 -0.47 -6.38 -1.95
N MET A 68 0.03 -5.44 -1.17
CA MET A 68 0.13 -5.50 0.29
C MET A 68 -0.21 -4.14 0.87
N ASP A 69 -0.82 -4.10 2.03
CA ASP A 69 -1.12 -2.85 2.72
C ASP A 69 -0.04 -2.52 3.74
N GLU A 70 0.90 -1.68 3.31
CA GLU A 70 1.98 -1.19 4.17
C GLU A 70 1.47 -0.37 5.35
N GLY A 71 0.34 0.35 5.18
CA GLY A 71 -0.27 1.15 6.25
C GLY A 71 -0.83 0.27 7.36
N LEU A 72 -1.52 -0.83 7.03
CA LEU A 72 -1.99 -1.80 8.02
C LEU A 72 -0.83 -2.50 8.69
N ALA A 73 0.19 -2.92 7.93
CA ALA A 73 1.41 -3.51 8.45
C ALA A 73 2.08 -2.60 9.48
N GLY A 74 2.25 -1.33 9.14
CA GLY A 74 2.88 -0.34 10.01
C GLY A 74 2.08 -0.05 11.26
N THR A 75 0.77 0.18 11.14
CA THR A 75 -0.08 0.53 12.30
C THR A 75 -0.31 -0.66 13.22
N VAL A 76 -0.80 -1.76 12.70
CA VAL A 76 -1.14 -2.95 13.51
C VAL A 76 0.12 -3.69 13.96
N GLY A 77 1.10 -3.87 13.05
CA GLY A 77 2.37 -4.53 13.38
C GLY A 77 3.11 -3.82 14.51
N THR A 78 3.19 -2.49 14.45
CA THR A 78 3.81 -1.69 15.51
C THR A 78 3.00 -1.73 16.81
N ALA A 79 1.67 -1.63 16.73
CA ALA A 79 0.82 -1.69 17.92
C ALA A 79 0.98 -3.02 18.66
N LEU A 80 0.94 -4.13 17.94
CA LEU A 80 1.12 -5.46 18.53
C LEU A 80 2.52 -5.64 19.13
N ALA A 81 3.56 -5.14 18.47
CA ALA A 81 4.92 -5.23 18.97
C ALA A 81 5.12 -4.42 20.27
N ILE A 82 4.49 -3.26 20.40
CA ILE A 82 4.55 -2.45 21.61
C ILE A 82 3.77 -3.13 22.74
N ILE A 83 2.52 -3.53 22.47
CA ILE A 83 1.62 -4.16 23.48
C ILE A 83 2.21 -5.47 24.01
N SER A 84 2.78 -6.29 23.11
CA SER A 84 3.35 -7.62 23.48
C SER A 84 4.81 -7.53 23.90
N ASN A 85 5.40 -6.36 23.92
CA ASN A 85 6.81 -6.12 24.22
C ASN A 85 7.77 -7.01 23.40
N THR A 86 7.44 -7.26 22.13
CA THR A 86 8.26 -8.08 21.22
C THR A 86 9.34 -7.27 20.51
N SER A 87 10.31 -7.97 19.93
CA SER A 87 11.37 -7.34 19.13
C SER A 87 10.87 -6.89 17.75
N ALA A 88 11.62 -5.97 17.12
CA ALA A 88 11.33 -5.49 15.78
C ALA A 88 11.34 -6.62 14.73
N GLY A 89 12.19 -7.63 14.87
CA GLY A 89 12.23 -8.79 13.97
C GLY A 89 10.93 -9.60 13.99
N VAL A 90 10.36 -9.83 15.17
CA VAL A 90 9.06 -10.50 15.32
C VAL A 90 7.95 -9.64 14.72
N ALA A 91 8.00 -8.32 14.92
CA ALA A 91 7.04 -7.39 14.35
C ALA A 91 7.04 -7.45 12.82
N VAL A 92 8.21 -7.49 12.17
CA VAL A 92 8.33 -7.63 10.71
C VAL A 92 7.72 -8.94 10.22
N THR A 93 7.94 -10.05 10.94
CA THR A 93 7.36 -11.36 10.59
C THR A 93 5.83 -11.33 10.63
N LEU A 94 5.25 -10.65 11.62
CA LEU A 94 3.80 -10.49 11.73
C LEU A 94 3.24 -9.47 10.73
N ALA A 95 4.01 -8.46 10.36
CA ALA A 95 3.59 -7.39 9.47
C ALA A 95 3.22 -7.88 8.07
N VAL A 96 3.93 -8.89 7.55
CA VAL A 96 3.67 -9.44 6.20
C VAL A 96 2.26 -10.05 6.09
N PRO A 97 1.85 -11.03 6.89
CA PRO A 97 0.49 -11.58 6.82
C PRO A 97 -0.58 -10.53 7.18
N ILE A 98 -0.30 -9.58 8.08
CA ILE A 98 -1.21 -8.48 8.38
C ILE A 98 -1.43 -7.60 7.15
N SER A 99 -0.38 -7.31 6.38
CA SER A 99 -0.49 -6.52 5.15
C SER A 99 -1.35 -7.18 4.07
N LEU A 100 -1.34 -8.51 3.99
CA LEU A 100 -2.21 -9.26 3.09
C LEU A 100 -3.69 -9.13 3.48
N LEU A 101 -3.99 -9.13 4.79
CA LEU A 101 -5.35 -8.87 5.28
C LEU A 101 -5.82 -7.45 4.94
N GLY A 102 -4.90 -6.47 4.92
CA GLY A 102 -5.21 -5.10 4.50
C GLY A 102 -5.72 -5.02 3.05
N ASN A 103 -5.20 -5.87 2.18
CA ASN A 103 -5.71 -5.95 0.81
C ASN A 103 -7.17 -6.46 0.75
N LEU A 104 -7.56 -7.35 1.63
CA LEU A 104 -8.97 -7.77 1.75
C LEU A 104 -9.86 -6.61 2.20
N LEU A 105 -9.42 -5.79 3.16
CA LEU A 105 -10.15 -4.59 3.58
C LEU A 105 -10.31 -3.61 2.42
N TRP A 106 -9.28 -3.42 1.62
CA TRP A 106 -9.33 -2.61 0.41
C TRP A 106 -10.37 -3.13 -0.58
N MET A 107 -10.39 -4.44 -0.83
CA MET A 107 -11.35 -5.07 -1.75
C MET A 107 -12.79 -4.90 -1.25
N VAL A 108 -13.04 -5.11 0.04
CA VAL A 108 -14.36 -4.90 0.67
C VAL A 108 -14.78 -3.44 0.55
N TYR A 109 -13.86 -2.49 0.82
CA TYR A 109 -14.12 -1.06 0.65
C TYR A 109 -14.49 -0.73 -0.80
N MET A 110 -13.67 -1.12 -1.78
CA MET A 110 -13.92 -0.82 -3.20
C MET A 110 -15.24 -1.41 -3.70
N THR A 111 -15.56 -2.64 -3.28
CA THR A 111 -16.82 -3.28 -3.66
C THR A 111 -18.04 -2.57 -3.04
N GLY A 112 -17.94 -2.17 -1.78
CA GLY A 112 -19.01 -1.44 -1.09
C GLY A 112 -19.19 -0.01 -1.62
N ASP A 113 -18.11 0.66 -1.98
CA ASP A 113 -18.13 2.03 -2.50
C ASP A 113 -18.88 2.13 -3.87
N ILE A 114 -18.95 1.04 -4.64
CA ILE A 114 -19.71 0.96 -5.89
C ILE A 114 -21.18 1.37 -5.66
N PHE A 115 -21.79 0.96 -4.55
CA PHE A 115 -23.19 1.33 -4.24
C PHE A 115 -23.35 2.84 -3.99
N ILE A 116 -22.32 3.47 -3.40
CA ILE A 116 -22.29 4.92 -3.15
C ILE A 116 -22.11 5.66 -4.48
N VAL A 117 -21.21 5.18 -5.34
CA VAL A 117 -20.95 5.74 -6.67
C VAL A 117 -22.21 5.68 -7.55
N HIS A 118 -22.92 4.55 -7.59
CA HIS A 118 -24.17 4.46 -8.35
C HIS A 118 -25.26 5.44 -7.86
N ARG A 119 -25.27 5.78 -6.57
CA ARG A 119 -26.17 6.83 -6.07
C ARG A 119 -25.70 8.21 -6.49
N MET A 120 -24.38 8.44 -6.46
CA MET A 120 -23.78 9.70 -6.92
C MET A 120 -24.06 9.94 -8.41
N ASP A 121 -24.01 8.91 -9.27
CA ASP A 121 -24.32 9.01 -10.69
C ASP A 121 -25.75 9.53 -10.93
N LYS A 122 -26.72 9.02 -10.16
CA LYS A 122 -28.13 9.49 -10.24
C LYS A 122 -28.28 10.94 -9.81
N VAL A 123 -27.52 11.37 -8.79
CA VAL A 123 -27.51 12.76 -8.31
C VAL A 123 -26.80 13.65 -9.33
N ALA A 124 -25.71 13.19 -9.94
CA ALA A 124 -25.00 13.92 -10.99
C ALA A 124 -25.91 14.23 -12.18
N ALA A 125 -26.77 13.28 -12.58
CA ALA A 125 -27.77 13.49 -13.64
C ALA A 125 -28.79 14.59 -13.32
N SER A 126 -29.01 14.93 -12.04
CA SER A 126 -29.91 16.03 -11.64
C SER A 126 -29.24 17.41 -11.67
N GLY A 127 -27.93 17.50 -11.85
CA GLY A 127 -27.16 18.75 -11.88
C GLY A 127 -27.03 19.49 -10.53
N ASP A 128 -27.43 18.88 -9.42
CA ASP A 128 -27.35 19.48 -8.08
C ASP A 128 -25.94 19.34 -7.49
N ILE A 129 -25.12 20.38 -7.69
CA ILE A 129 -23.71 20.40 -7.27
C ILE A 129 -23.55 20.15 -5.75
N LYS A 130 -24.45 20.67 -4.92
CA LYS A 130 -24.37 20.50 -3.47
C LYS A 130 -24.53 19.03 -3.06
N LYS A 131 -25.48 18.36 -3.68
CA LYS A 131 -25.69 16.91 -3.45
C LYS A 131 -24.55 16.07 -4.01
N ILE A 132 -23.98 16.44 -5.16
CA ILE A 132 -22.82 15.77 -5.72
C ILE A 132 -21.66 15.82 -4.73
N ILE A 133 -21.31 17.00 -4.21
CA ILE A 133 -20.25 17.18 -3.21
C ILE A 133 -20.54 16.36 -1.95
N PHE A 134 -21.79 16.38 -1.45
CA PHE A 134 -22.19 15.64 -0.27
C PHE A 134 -21.99 14.13 -0.45
N TYR A 135 -22.51 13.55 -1.55
CA TYR A 135 -22.41 12.12 -1.82
C TYR A 135 -20.98 11.67 -2.11
N ASN A 136 -20.15 12.53 -2.70
CA ASN A 136 -18.74 12.24 -2.97
C ASN A 136 -17.91 12.18 -1.68
N ILE A 137 -18.21 13.03 -0.69
CA ILE A 137 -17.38 13.13 0.51
C ILE A 137 -17.99 12.29 1.66
N VAL A 138 -19.23 12.59 2.07
CA VAL A 138 -19.72 12.14 3.38
C VAL A 138 -19.96 10.62 3.44
N PRO A 139 -20.80 10.01 2.59
CA PRO A 139 -21.06 8.57 2.67
C PRO A 139 -19.83 7.70 2.44
N SER A 140 -18.99 8.04 1.46
CA SER A 140 -17.79 7.29 1.15
C SER A 140 -16.78 7.33 2.30
N GLN A 141 -16.59 8.50 2.93
CA GLN A 141 -15.67 8.64 4.06
C GLN A 141 -16.18 7.96 5.34
N ILE A 142 -17.48 8.01 5.61
CA ILE A 142 -18.07 7.28 6.75
C ILE A 142 -17.87 5.77 6.55
N PHE A 143 -18.20 5.26 5.38
CA PHE A 143 -18.06 3.85 5.05
C PHE A 143 -16.61 3.40 5.15
N LYS A 144 -15.69 4.17 4.59
CA LYS A 144 -14.25 3.95 4.68
C LYS A 144 -13.74 3.97 6.12
N CYS A 145 -14.14 4.97 6.90
CA CYS A 145 -13.75 5.07 8.31
C CYS A 145 -14.19 3.83 9.10
N ILE A 146 -15.40 3.34 8.89
CA ILE A 146 -15.92 2.14 9.55
C ILE A 146 -15.08 0.91 9.18
N ILE A 147 -14.87 0.67 7.88
CA ILE A 147 -14.15 -0.51 7.38
C ILE A 147 -12.68 -0.53 7.80
N TYR A 148 -12.04 0.64 7.87
CA TYR A 148 -10.62 0.69 8.24
C TYR A 148 -10.40 0.77 9.76
N THR A 149 -11.27 1.50 10.50
CA THR A 149 -11.05 1.72 11.93
C THR A 149 -11.49 0.55 12.79
N ILE A 150 -12.67 -0.05 12.50
CA ILE A 150 -13.25 -1.09 13.37
C ILE A 150 -12.40 -2.37 13.38
N PRO A 151 -12.00 -2.96 12.25
CA PRO A 151 -11.18 -4.16 12.27
C PRO A 151 -9.84 -3.95 12.97
N VAL A 152 -9.19 -2.80 12.73
CA VAL A 152 -7.93 -2.46 13.41
C VAL A 152 -8.14 -2.32 14.91
N ALA A 153 -9.22 -1.67 15.35
CA ALA A 153 -9.53 -1.54 16.77
C ALA A 153 -9.75 -2.92 17.43
N ILE A 154 -10.47 -3.83 16.76
CA ILE A 154 -10.70 -5.19 17.25
C ILE A 154 -9.37 -5.95 17.37
N VAL A 155 -8.55 -5.92 16.33
CA VAL A 155 -7.26 -6.64 16.31
C VAL A 155 -6.33 -6.13 17.40
N VAL A 156 -6.20 -4.81 17.56
CA VAL A 156 -5.34 -4.21 18.57
C VAL A 156 -5.89 -4.46 19.98
N PHE A 157 -7.21 -4.44 20.17
CA PHE A 157 -7.85 -4.73 21.47
C PHE A 157 -7.69 -6.21 21.87
N SER A 158 -7.82 -7.12 20.89
CA SER A 158 -7.64 -8.56 21.12
C SER A 158 -6.18 -8.96 21.43
N GLY A 159 -5.24 -8.07 21.11
CA GLY A 159 -3.82 -8.23 21.38
C GLY A 159 -3.11 -9.23 20.46
N SER A 160 -1.81 -9.42 20.69
CA SER A 160 -0.97 -10.31 19.87
C SER A 160 -1.36 -11.78 19.94
N GLY A 161 -1.89 -12.23 21.07
CA GLY A 161 -2.32 -13.61 21.25
C GLY A 161 -3.41 -14.03 20.28
N ALA A 162 -4.42 -13.18 20.07
CA ALA A 162 -5.50 -13.44 19.13
C ALA A 162 -5.01 -13.48 17.68
N VAL A 163 -4.11 -12.56 17.30
CA VAL A 163 -3.52 -12.55 15.97
C VAL A 163 -2.62 -13.77 15.75
N THR A 164 -1.80 -14.11 16.74
CA THR A 164 -0.94 -15.30 16.69
C THR A 164 -1.78 -16.57 16.58
N ASN A 165 -2.83 -16.71 17.38
CA ASN A 165 -3.75 -17.87 17.32
C ASN A 165 -4.47 -17.93 15.97
N MET A 166 -4.92 -16.80 15.43
CA MET A 166 -5.55 -16.74 14.11
C MET A 166 -4.55 -17.13 13.01
N LEU A 167 -3.31 -16.62 13.06
CA LEU A 167 -2.28 -16.99 12.10
C LEU A 167 -1.89 -18.46 12.21
N ASN A 168 -1.76 -18.99 13.43
CA ASN A 168 -1.47 -20.42 13.66
C ASN A 168 -2.63 -21.31 13.18
N ALA A 169 -3.87 -20.90 13.38
CA ALA A 169 -5.04 -21.61 12.85
C ALA A 169 -5.12 -21.60 11.33
N LEU A 170 -4.57 -20.56 10.70
CA LEU A 170 -4.48 -20.46 9.25
C LEU A 170 -3.20 -21.14 8.68
N GLN A 171 -2.16 -21.32 9.50
CA GLN A 171 -0.95 -22.07 9.11
C GLN A 171 -1.31 -23.52 8.82
N GLY A 172 -0.85 -24.02 7.67
CA GLY A 172 -1.19 -25.37 7.19
C GLY A 172 -2.54 -25.45 6.47
N THR A 173 -3.30 -24.36 6.38
CA THR A 173 -4.47 -24.27 5.51
C THR A 173 -4.06 -23.73 4.13
N PRO A 174 -4.74 -24.17 3.05
CA PRO A 174 -4.50 -23.61 1.70
C PRO A 174 -4.69 -22.10 1.62
N VAL A 175 -5.35 -21.48 2.62
CA VAL A 175 -5.65 -20.05 2.63
C VAL A 175 -4.37 -19.22 2.72
N ILE A 176 -3.42 -19.56 3.59
CA ILE A 176 -2.15 -18.84 3.69
C ILE A 176 -1.31 -19.04 2.43
N ASP A 177 -1.28 -20.24 1.89
CA ASP A 177 -0.53 -20.53 0.68
C ASP A 177 -1.10 -19.76 -0.52
N VAL A 178 -2.43 -19.69 -0.63
CA VAL A 178 -3.12 -18.89 -1.64
C VAL A 178 -2.84 -17.40 -1.44
N LEU A 179 -2.97 -16.86 -0.22
CA LEU A 179 -2.68 -15.44 0.07
C LEU A 179 -1.22 -15.09 -0.18
N SER A 180 -0.30 -15.97 0.22
CA SER A 180 1.14 -15.82 -0.03
C SER A 180 1.44 -15.85 -1.54
N THR A 181 0.86 -16.79 -2.27
CA THR A 181 1.00 -16.91 -3.73
C THR A 181 0.43 -15.68 -4.43
N ILE A 182 -0.75 -15.22 -4.04
CA ILE A 182 -1.34 -13.98 -4.55
C ILE A 182 -0.40 -12.80 -4.25
N GLY A 183 0.11 -12.70 -3.02
CA GLY A 183 1.05 -11.65 -2.62
C GLY A 183 2.33 -11.62 -3.45
N THR A 184 2.82 -12.76 -3.89
CA THR A 184 4.03 -12.85 -4.75
C THR A 184 3.75 -12.61 -6.23
N ILE A 185 2.56 -12.95 -6.72
CA ILE A 185 2.18 -12.78 -8.13
C ILE A 185 1.72 -11.34 -8.43
N LEU A 186 1.02 -10.69 -7.48
CA LEU A 186 0.48 -9.35 -7.68
C LEU A 186 1.52 -8.28 -8.05
N PRO A 187 2.75 -8.24 -7.48
CA PRO A 187 3.79 -7.34 -7.95
C PRO A 187 4.16 -7.55 -9.42
N ALA A 188 4.24 -8.80 -9.86
CA ALA A 188 4.52 -9.11 -11.26
C ALA A 188 3.39 -8.64 -12.18
N LEU A 189 2.13 -8.80 -11.76
CA LEU A 189 0.96 -8.28 -12.48
C LEU A 189 1.01 -6.74 -12.57
N GLY A 190 1.32 -6.05 -11.46
CA GLY A 190 1.46 -4.60 -11.42
C GLY A 190 2.56 -4.09 -12.37
N ILE A 191 3.73 -4.75 -12.38
CA ILE A 191 4.82 -4.45 -13.32
C ILE A 191 4.36 -4.68 -14.76
N ALA A 192 3.67 -5.79 -15.04
CA ALA A 192 3.17 -6.11 -16.37
C ALA A 192 2.15 -5.08 -16.87
N MET A 193 1.24 -4.59 -16.00
CA MET A 193 0.27 -3.55 -16.34
C MET A 193 0.95 -2.21 -16.64
N ASN A 194 1.93 -1.79 -15.83
CA ASN A 194 2.73 -0.60 -16.11
C ASN A 194 3.50 -0.74 -17.42
N PHE A 195 4.12 -1.88 -17.63
CA PHE A 195 4.83 -2.14 -18.85
C PHE A 195 3.93 -2.08 -20.07
N LYS A 196 2.71 -2.62 -20.00
CA LYS A 196 1.68 -2.50 -21.04
C LYS A 196 1.32 -1.03 -21.33
N ALA A 197 1.20 -0.20 -20.29
CA ALA A 197 0.94 1.23 -20.46
C ALA A 197 2.11 1.97 -21.13
N ILE A 198 3.35 1.63 -20.79
CA ILE A 198 4.56 2.17 -21.46
C ILE A 198 4.62 1.72 -22.92
N LEU A 199 4.32 0.46 -23.20
CA LEU A 199 4.29 -0.10 -24.56
C LEU A 199 3.33 0.63 -25.48
N SER A 200 2.16 1.03 -24.99
CA SER A 200 1.17 1.75 -25.80
C SER A 200 1.70 3.09 -26.32
N ASN A 201 2.66 3.70 -25.62
CA ASN A 201 3.24 4.99 -25.99
C ASN A 201 4.62 4.89 -26.67
N THR A 202 5.40 3.85 -26.36
CA THR A 202 6.81 3.75 -26.79
C THR A 202 7.02 2.67 -27.85
N GLY A 203 6.05 1.76 -28.03
CA GLY A 203 6.13 0.65 -28.99
C GLY A 203 7.20 -0.39 -28.63
N ALA A 204 7.67 -1.13 -29.64
CA ALA A 204 8.57 -2.27 -29.47
C ALA A 204 9.91 -1.94 -28.78
N LYS A 205 10.36 -0.68 -28.81
CA LYS A 205 11.61 -0.25 -28.14
C LYS A 205 11.57 -0.47 -26.64
N ALA A 206 10.39 -0.41 -26.00
CA ALA A 206 10.24 -0.63 -24.57
C ALA A 206 10.65 -2.05 -24.14
N TYR A 207 10.46 -3.06 -24.99
CA TYR A 207 10.91 -4.43 -24.71
C TYR A 207 12.45 -4.51 -24.62
N LEU A 208 13.15 -3.79 -25.48
CA LEU A 208 14.62 -3.77 -25.47
C LEU A 208 15.17 -3.14 -24.19
N TYR A 209 14.58 -2.04 -23.74
CA TYR A 209 14.97 -1.40 -22.46
C TYR A 209 14.66 -2.28 -21.26
N MET A 210 13.51 -2.95 -21.25
CA MET A 210 13.17 -3.88 -20.20
C MET A 210 14.16 -5.05 -20.15
N LEU A 211 14.49 -5.64 -21.31
CA LEU A 211 15.45 -6.72 -21.42
C LEU A 211 16.83 -6.27 -20.96
N LEU A 212 17.26 -5.08 -21.37
CA LEU A 212 18.54 -4.49 -20.92
C LEU A 212 18.58 -4.36 -19.40
N GLY A 213 17.55 -3.76 -18.78
CA GLY A 213 17.48 -3.62 -17.33
C GLY A 213 17.48 -4.97 -16.61
N PHE A 214 16.78 -5.96 -17.15
CA PHE A 214 16.77 -7.33 -16.63
C PHE A 214 18.16 -7.97 -16.66
N ILE A 215 18.88 -7.87 -17.77
CA ILE A 215 20.25 -8.38 -17.93
C ILE A 215 21.19 -7.69 -16.95
N LEU A 216 21.13 -6.36 -16.83
CA LEU A 216 21.95 -5.59 -15.89
C LEU A 216 21.69 -6.01 -14.43
N SER A 217 20.43 -6.28 -14.08
CA SER A 217 20.06 -6.69 -12.72
C SER A 217 20.51 -8.12 -12.40
N ILE A 218 20.28 -9.08 -13.29
CA ILE A 218 20.53 -10.50 -13.00
C ILE A 218 21.98 -10.91 -13.24
N TYR A 219 22.55 -10.52 -14.37
CA TYR A 219 23.90 -10.99 -14.73
C TYR A 219 25.00 -10.12 -14.14
N LEU A 220 24.80 -8.80 -14.08
CA LEU A 220 25.78 -7.88 -13.51
C LEU A 220 25.53 -7.56 -12.03
N THR A 221 24.42 -8.08 -11.46
CA THR A 221 24.02 -7.87 -10.04
C THR A 221 24.12 -6.39 -9.60
N LEU A 222 23.89 -5.46 -10.53
CA LEU A 222 23.99 -4.03 -10.24
C LEU A 222 22.85 -3.57 -9.33
N PRO A 223 23.13 -2.72 -8.34
CA PRO A 223 22.09 -2.09 -7.53
C PRO A 223 21.11 -1.30 -8.40
N MET A 224 19.83 -1.30 -8.04
CA MET A 224 18.75 -0.59 -8.77
C MET A 224 19.08 0.88 -9.04
N VAL A 225 19.78 1.55 -8.12
CA VAL A 225 20.21 2.94 -8.27
C VAL A 225 21.16 3.11 -9.46
N VAL A 226 22.12 2.19 -9.64
CA VAL A 226 23.06 2.22 -10.77
C VAL A 226 22.34 1.99 -12.08
N ILE A 227 21.41 1.04 -12.12
CA ILE A 227 20.57 0.79 -13.31
C ILE A 227 19.75 2.03 -13.65
N GLY A 228 19.19 2.71 -12.64
CA GLY A 228 18.46 3.96 -12.82
C GLY A 228 19.32 5.07 -13.42
N VAL A 229 20.57 5.23 -12.96
CA VAL A 229 21.52 6.21 -13.53
C VAL A 229 21.84 5.88 -14.98
N VAL A 230 22.12 4.61 -15.29
CA VAL A 230 22.35 4.15 -16.68
C VAL A 230 21.14 4.46 -17.57
N ALA A 231 19.93 4.21 -17.07
CA ALA A 231 18.70 4.52 -17.80
C ALA A 231 18.56 6.02 -18.10
N VAL A 232 18.88 6.90 -17.13
CA VAL A 232 18.86 8.36 -17.32
C VAL A 232 19.90 8.78 -18.36
N ILE A 233 21.12 8.25 -18.30
CA ILE A 233 22.17 8.53 -19.29
C ILE A 233 21.71 8.13 -20.70
N LEU A 234 21.15 6.92 -20.86
CA LEU A 234 20.63 6.46 -22.15
C LEU A 234 19.48 7.33 -22.65
N ALA A 235 18.58 7.77 -21.76
CA ALA A 235 17.48 8.64 -22.13
C ALA A 235 17.96 10.03 -22.59
N LEU A 236 18.99 10.58 -21.96
CA LEU A 236 19.59 11.86 -22.35
C LEU A 236 20.33 11.76 -23.70
N LEU A 237 21.05 10.65 -23.95
CA LEU A 237 21.73 10.42 -25.23
C LEU A 237 20.77 10.27 -26.42
N GLN A 238 19.54 9.79 -26.19
CA GLN A 238 18.53 9.65 -27.24
C GLN A 238 17.69 10.90 -27.52
N LYS A 239 17.79 11.92 -26.68
CA LYS A 239 16.98 13.16 -26.82
C LYS A 239 17.33 13.97 -28.06
N ASP A 240 18.53 13.80 -28.60
CA ASP A 240 19.02 14.65 -29.70
C ASP A 240 18.48 14.25 -31.09
N ASP A 241 17.93 13.04 -31.26
CA ASP A 241 17.45 12.58 -32.59
C ASP A 241 16.02 13.02 -32.93
N ASN A 242 15.22 13.52 -31.97
CA ASN A 242 13.80 13.85 -32.18
C ASN A 242 13.46 15.35 -32.19
N VAL A 243 14.44 16.26 -32.07
CA VAL A 243 14.18 17.71 -32.04
C VAL A 243 14.24 18.35 -33.45
N GLN A 244 14.61 17.61 -34.49
CA GLN A 244 14.69 18.15 -35.86
C GLN A 244 13.48 17.84 -36.75
N ALA A 245 12.38 17.33 -36.20
CA ALA A 245 11.17 17.02 -36.97
C ALA A 245 9.92 17.74 -36.42
N VAL A 246 9.97 19.07 -36.28
CA VAL A 246 8.80 19.97 -36.21
C VAL A 246 9.13 21.24 -36.97
#